data_a8e59988f00e83cbff33946a4ed3fcc0
#
_entry.id   a8e59988f00e83cbff33946a4ed3fcc0
#
_cell.length_a   1.000
_cell.length_b   1.000
_cell.length_c   1.000
_cell.angle_alpha   90.00
_cell.angle_beta   90.00
_cell.angle_gamma   90.00
#
_symmetry.space_group_name_H-M   'P 1'
#
loop_
_entity.id
_entity.type
_entity.pdbx_description
1 polymer ?
#
loop_
_entity_poly.entity_id
_entity_poly.type
_entity_poly.pdbx_seq_one_letter_code
_entity_poly.pdbx_strand_id
1 'polypeptide(L)'
;LSDFVTKFNDRNPGKEVLYFNYAAVDDALTNEKCSFWHFRWDANSSIKMAAITTYLKTQPDVKKVYLINQDYSFGQGVRKIAAAMLKEKRPDVQIVGDELHPLLKITDFAPYIAKIKASGADTVITGNWGQDIALLLKAAADAGLQANWFSYYAGGAGGPTAIKQTGLAGKVHDIVEGDPNTAPEAAQKE
;
A
#
# COMPACT_ATOMS: atom_id res chain seq x y z
N LEU A 1 -10.65 15.92 2.75
CA LEU A 1 -11.51 16.38 1.64
C LEU A 1 -12.97 15.99 1.88
N SER A 2 -13.28 14.76 2.33
CA SER A 2 -14.64 14.32 2.65
C SER A 2 -15.34 15.28 3.62
N ASP A 3 -14.71 15.59 4.75
CA ASP A 3 -15.25 16.54 5.75
C ASP A 3 -15.48 17.94 5.16
N PHE A 4 -14.60 18.38 4.25
CA PHE A 4 -14.77 19.67 3.58
C PHE A 4 -16.02 19.67 2.71
N VAL A 5 -16.22 18.62 1.91
CA VAL A 5 -17.40 18.49 1.03
C VAL A 5 -18.68 18.45 1.87
N THR A 6 -18.71 17.68 2.95
CA THR A 6 -19.86 17.64 3.86
C THR A 6 -20.18 19.03 4.39
N LYS A 7 -19.21 19.75 4.97
CA LYS A 7 -19.40 21.10 5.50
C LYS A 7 -19.78 22.13 4.42
N PHE A 8 -19.29 21.97 3.20
CA PHE A 8 -19.68 22.83 2.10
C PHE A 8 -21.15 22.63 1.76
N ASN A 9 -21.59 21.38 1.60
CA ASN A 9 -22.96 21.04 1.26
C ASN A 9 -23.96 21.49 2.35
N ASP A 10 -23.63 21.30 3.62
CA ASP A 10 -24.45 21.76 4.75
C ASP A 10 -24.69 23.28 4.73
N ARG A 11 -23.73 24.06 4.19
CA ARG A 11 -23.79 25.52 4.12
C ARG A 11 -24.37 26.05 2.82
N ASN A 12 -24.53 25.20 1.81
CA ASN A 12 -24.95 25.61 0.46
C ASN A 12 -26.05 24.68 -0.08
N PRO A 13 -27.23 24.62 0.58
CA PRO A 13 -28.34 23.80 0.11
C PRO A 13 -28.77 24.20 -1.31
N GLY A 14 -29.00 23.20 -2.18
CA GLY A 14 -29.30 23.38 -3.58
C GLY A 14 -28.07 23.62 -4.49
N LYS A 15 -26.86 23.56 -3.92
CA LYS A 15 -25.57 23.65 -4.65
C LYS A 15 -24.62 22.56 -4.22
N GLU A 16 -25.15 21.42 -3.83
CA GLU A 16 -24.38 20.30 -3.32
C GLU A 16 -23.43 19.77 -4.38
N VAL A 17 -22.26 19.32 -3.94
CA VAL A 17 -21.25 18.67 -4.77
C VAL A 17 -20.99 17.26 -4.28
N LEU A 18 -20.62 16.36 -5.19
CA LEU A 18 -20.23 14.99 -4.88
C LEU A 18 -18.69 14.87 -4.82
N TYR A 19 -18.21 14.00 -3.96
CA TYR A 19 -16.80 13.64 -3.90
C TYR A 19 -16.60 12.23 -4.46
N PHE A 20 -16.04 12.14 -5.66
CA PHE A 20 -15.60 10.89 -6.26
C PHE A 20 -14.15 10.63 -5.92
N ASN A 21 -13.92 9.61 -5.11
CA ASN A 21 -12.61 9.22 -4.62
C ASN A 21 -12.10 8.01 -5.41
N TYR A 22 -11.06 8.20 -6.19
CA TYR A 22 -10.46 7.17 -7.03
C TYR A 22 -9.18 6.54 -6.45
N ALA A 23 -8.66 7.05 -5.32
CA ALA A 23 -7.33 6.66 -4.85
C ALA A 23 -7.14 6.56 -3.34
N ALA A 24 -7.96 7.25 -2.53
CA ALA A 24 -7.80 7.20 -1.08
C ALA A 24 -8.52 5.98 -0.50
N VAL A 25 -7.76 4.99 -0.06
CA VAL A 25 -8.26 3.66 0.31
C VAL A 25 -8.37 3.41 1.82
N ASP A 26 -8.15 4.44 2.64
CA ASP A 26 -8.32 4.35 4.10
C ASP A 26 -9.73 3.85 4.44
N ASP A 27 -9.82 2.79 5.24
CA ASP A 27 -11.08 2.17 5.64
C ASP A 27 -12.00 3.12 6.41
N ALA A 28 -11.42 4.06 7.16
CA ALA A 28 -12.16 5.07 7.91
C ALA A 28 -13.13 5.88 7.04
N LEU A 29 -12.79 6.10 5.76
CA LEU A 29 -13.59 6.91 4.83
C LEU A 29 -14.96 6.34 4.51
N THR A 30 -15.15 5.04 4.71
CA THR A 30 -16.44 4.35 4.50
C THR A 30 -16.96 3.69 5.78
N ASN A 31 -16.29 3.93 6.91
CA ASN A 31 -16.70 3.51 8.25
C ASN A 31 -16.98 4.75 9.11
N GLU A 32 -16.16 5.03 10.12
CA GLU A 32 -16.41 6.08 11.11
C GLU A 32 -16.35 7.51 10.55
N LYS A 33 -15.77 7.71 9.38
CA LYS A 33 -15.71 8.99 8.64
C LYS A 33 -16.54 8.97 7.36
N CYS A 34 -17.52 8.06 7.28
CA CYS A 34 -18.37 7.99 6.10
C CYS A 34 -19.15 9.29 5.92
N SER A 35 -19.40 9.65 4.67
CA SER A 35 -20.20 10.78 4.26
C SER A 35 -21.12 10.37 3.12
N PHE A 36 -22.38 10.81 3.16
CA PHE A 36 -23.34 10.61 2.09
C PHE A 36 -22.85 11.14 0.72
N TRP A 37 -21.97 12.14 0.75
CA TRP A 37 -21.44 12.82 -0.43
C TRP A 37 -20.17 12.19 -0.99
N HIS A 38 -19.64 11.11 -0.35
CA HIS A 38 -18.38 10.45 -0.72
C HIS A 38 -18.64 9.10 -1.39
N PHE A 39 -18.13 8.96 -2.61
CA PHE A 39 -18.19 7.72 -3.41
C PHE A 39 -16.76 7.27 -3.72
N ARG A 40 -16.40 6.05 -3.33
CA ARG A 40 -15.08 5.48 -3.61
C ARG A 40 -15.18 4.41 -4.68
N TRP A 41 -14.29 4.52 -5.67
CA TRP A 41 -14.15 3.56 -6.76
C TRP A 41 -13.13 2.47 -6.48
N ASP A 42 -12.10 2.78 -5.69
CA ASP A 42 -11.00 1.87 -5.37
C ASP A 42 -11.35 0.95 -4.20
N ALA A 43 -10.77 -0.28 -4.19
CA ALA A 43 -10.87 -1.19 -3.07
C ALA A 43 -10.24 -0.59 -1.82
N ASN A 44 -10.84 -0.80 -0.64
CA ASN A 44 -10.29 -0.29 0.61
C ASN A 44 -9.06 -1.08 1.07
N SER A 45 -8.36 -0.55 2.08
CA SER A 45 -7.13 -1.15 2.62
C SER A 45 -7.34 -2.59 3.09
N SER A 46 -8.49 -2.89 3.69
CA SER A 46 -8.83 -4.25 4.14
C SER A 46 -9.02 -5.21 2.97
N ILE A 47 -9.68 -4.79 1.90
CA ILE A 47 -9.87 -5.62 0.69
C ILE A 47 -8.52 -5.90 0.02
N LYS A 48 -7.69 -4.87 -0.15
CA LYS A 48 -6.33 -5.02 -0.73
C LYS A 48 -5.46 -5.94 0.12
N MET A 49 -5.46 -5.78 1.44
CA MET A 49 -4.69 -6.65 2.34
C MET A 49 -5.25 -8.09 2.38
N ALA A 50 -6.56 -8.26 2.26
CA ALA A 50 -7.17 -9.57 2.16
C ALA A 50 -6.68 -10.32 0.91
N ALA A 51 -6.55 -9.63 -0.22
CA ALA A 51 -5.98 -10.20 -1.46
C ALA A 51 -4.50 -10.57 -1.27
N ILE A 52 -3.66 -9.66 -0.76
CA ILE A 52 -2.25 -9.91 -0.46
C ILE A 52 -2.09 -11.13 0.45
N THR A 53 -2.78 -11.14 1.59
CA THR A 53 -2.65 -12.23 2.57
C THR A 53 -3.22 -13.55 2.08
N THR A 54 -4.21 -13.54 1.18
CA THR A 54 -4.72 -14.74 0.52
C THR A 54 -3.69 -15.29 -0.48
N TYR A 55 -3.04 -14.41 -1.25
CA TYR A 55 -1.93 -14.83 -2.11
C TYR A 55 -0.76 -15.41 -1.29
N LEU A 56 -0.42 -14.80 -0.16
CA LEU A 56 0.63 -15.30 0.73
C LEU A 56 0.36 -16.72 1.27
N LYS A 57 -0.89 -17.20 1.29
CA LYS A 57 -1.18 -18.62 1.63
C LYS A 57 -0.60 -19.59 0.61
N THR A 58 -0.38 -19.15 -0.63
CA THR A 58 0.23 -19.95 -1.70
C THR A 58 1.75 -19.85 -1.75
N GLN A 59 2.34 -19.04 -0.85
CA GLN A 59 3.78 -18.75 -0.81
C GLN A 59 4.43 -19.39 0.42
N PRO A 60 4.81 -20.68 0.38
CA PRO A 60 5.31 -21.41 1.55
C PRO A 60 6.67 -20.88 2.05
N ASP A 61 7.41 -20.19 1.18
CA ASP A 61 8.72 -19.64 1.48
C ASP A 61 8.69 -18.34 2.29
N VAL A 62 7.52 -17.68 2.36
CA VAL A 62 7.32 -16.51 3.23
C VAL A 62 7.22 -16.95 4.68
N LYS A 63 8.19 -16.55 5.50
CA LYS A 63 8.29 -16.90 6.93
C LYS A 63 8.43 -15.68 7.84
N LYS A 64 9.13 -14.64 7.39
CA LYS A 64 9.48 -13.47 8.19
C LYS A 64 9.08 -12.19 7.47
N VAL A 65 8.03 -11.56 7.95
CA VAL A 65 7.47 -10.34 7.37
C VAL A 65 7.92 -9.12 8.16
N TYR A 66 8.36 -8.09 7.45
CA TYR A 66 8.58 -6.76 8.00
C TYR A 66 7.50 -5.80 7.48
N LEU A 67 6.88 -5.04 8.39
CA LEU A 67 5.91 -4.01 8.05
C LEU A 67 6.60 -2.65 8.11
N ILE A 68 6.48 -1.85 7.04
CA ILE A 68 6.96 -0.47 7.02
C ILE A 68 5.96 0.43 6.31
N ASN A 69 5.51 1.49 6.99
CA ASN A 69 4.43 2.32 6.50
C ASN A 69 4.63 3.79 6.85
N GLN A 70 3.98 4.66 6.12
CA GLN A 70 3.91 6.10 6.41
C GLN A 70 3.09 6.37 7.69
N ASP A 71 3.57 7.26 8.55
CA ASP A 71 2.93 7.57 9.83
C ASP A 71 1.77 8.57 9.67
N TYR A 72 0.63 8.04 9.25
CA TYR A 72 -0.68 8.71 9.28
C TYR A 72 -1.79 7.65 9.25
N SER A 73 -3.08 8.07 9.28
CA SER A 73 -4.22 7.15 9.47
C SER A 73 -4.21 5.93 8.52
N PHE A 74 -3.89 6.14 7.24
CA PHE A 74 -3.81 5.06 6.27
C PHE A 74 -2.68 4.08 6.59
N GLY A 75 -1.43 4.54 6.77
CA GLY A 75 -0.29 3.65 7.02
C GLY A 75 -0.41 2.93 8.37
N GLN A 76 -0.94 3.61 9.41
CA GLN A 76 -1.29 2.98 10.68
C GLN A 76 -2.38 1.91 10.52
N GLY A 77 -3.37 2.16 9.65
CA GLY A 77 -4.39 1.19 9.28
C GLY A 77 -3.80 -0.03 8.58
N VAL A 78 -2.97 0.18 7.55
CA VAL A 78 -2.31 -0.89 6.78
C VAL A 78 -1.54 -1.84 7.69
N ARG A 79 -0.68 -1.32 8.59
CA ARG A 79 0.09 -2.17 9.53
C ARG A 79 -0.80 -3.00 10.44
N LYS A 80 -1.86 -2.39 10.97
CA LYS A 80 -2.81 -3.05 11.87
C LYS A 80 -3.58 -4.17 11.16
N ILE A 81 -4.07 -3.89 9.95
CA ILE A 81 -4.80 -4.86 9.13
C ILE A 81 -3.88 -6.01 8.71
N ALA A 82 -2.64 -5.70 8.29
CA ALA A 82 -1.64 -6.71 7.92
C ALA A 82 -1.35 -7.66 9.09
N ALA A 83 -1.10 -7.12 10.28
CA ALA A 83 -0.82 -7.92 11.47
C ALA A 83 -2.00 -8.84 11.84
N ALA A 84 -3.23 -8.33 11.79
CA ALA A 84 -4.43 -9.10 12.10
C ALA A 84 -4.65 -10.23 11.09
N MET A 85 -4.58 -9.92 9.78
CA MET A 85 -4.83 -10.89 8.72
C MET A 85 -3.71 -11.94 8.56
N LEU A 86 -2.45 -11.56 8.81
CA LEU A 86 -1.36 -12.54 8.85
C LEU A 86 -1.55 -13.49 10.02
N LYS A 87 -1.89 -13.00 11.21
CA LYS A 87 -2.17 -13.86 12.36
C LYS A 87 -3.29 -14.87 12.09
N GLU A 88 -4.31 -14.45 11.35
CA GLU A 88 -5.46 -15.31 11.01
C GLU A 88 -5.11 -16.32 9.90
N LYS A 89 -4.52 -15.84 8.80
CA LYS A 89 -4.38 -16.63 7.57
C LYS A 89 -3.05 -17.37 7.47
N ARG A 90 -2.01 -16.87 8.13
CA ARG A 90 -0.65 -17.39 8.12
C ARG A 90 -0.03 -17.32 9.53
N PRO A 91 -0.58 -18.05 10.51
CA PRO A 91 -0.08 -18.07 11.88
C PRO A 91 1.36 -18.62 12.00
N ASP A 92 1.88 -19.26 10.94
CA ASP A 92 3.26 -19.72 10.83
C ASP A 92 4.24 -18.61 10.45
N VAL A 93 3.77 -17.44 10.00
CA VAL A 93 4.59 -16.30 9.61
C VAL A 93 4.86 -15.40 10.83
N GLN A 94 6.12 -15.05 11.02
CA GLN A 94 6.54 -14.12 12.06
C GLN A 94 6.62 -12.68 11.52
N ILE A 95 6.01 -11.73 12.22
CA ILE A 95 6.26 -10.31 12.01
C ILE A 95 7.51 -9.95 12.78
N VAL A 96 8.63 -9.76 12.06
CA VAL A 96 9.95 -9.51 12.62
C VAL A 96 10.30 -8.03 12.76
N GLY A 97 9.43 -7.16 12.31
CA GLY A 97 9.53 -5.71 12.49
C GLY A 97 8.26 -5.01 12.03
N ASP A 98 7.98 -3.87 12.64
CA ASP A 98 6.81 -3.05 12.37
C ASP A 98 7.15 -1.59 12.64
N GLU A 99 7.35 -0.81 11.58
CA GLU A 99 7.87 0.53 11.67
C GLU A 99 7.01 1.54 10.89
N LEU A 100 6.89 2.73 11.47
CA LEU A 100 6.28 3.89 10.83
C LEU A 100 7.36 4.95 10.56
N HIS A 101 7.20 5.68 9.46
CA HIS A 101 8.07 6.81 9.13
C HIS A 101 7.28 8.04 8.71
N PRO A 102 7.81 9.26 8.89
CA PRO A 102 7.15 10.49 8.50
C PRO A 102 6.77 10.51 7.01
N LEU A 103 5.48 10.83 6.73
CA LEU A 103 4.91 10.89 5.38
C LEU A 103 5.66 11.92 4.50
N LEU A 104 6.22 11.46 3.37
CA LEU A 104 6.89 12.25 2.34
C LEU A 104 8.00 13.19 2.86
N LYS A 105 8.62 12.84 3.99
CA LYS A 105 9.71 13.61 4.60
C LYS A 105 11.05 12.89 4.60
N ILE A 106 11.04 11.61 4.31
CA ILE A 106 12.26 10.79 4.31
C ILE A 106 12.94 10.93 2.95
N THR A 107 14.18 11.37 2.95
CA THR A 107 15.02 11.46 1.76
C THR A 107 16.02 10.32 1.65
N ASP A 108 16.31 9.63 2.77
CA ASP A 108 17.21 8.50 2.84
C ASP A 108 16.57 7.35 3.64
N PHE A 109 16.27 6.26 2.96
CA PHE A 109 15.72 5.03 3.58
C PHE A 109 16.78 4.01 3.98
N ALA A 110 18.07 4.28 3.81
CA ALA A 110 19.14 3.33 4.17
C ALA A 110 19.08 2.87 5.64
N PRO A 111 18.78 3.72 6.65
CA PRO A 111 18.63 3.28 8.03
C PRO A 111 17.47 2.30 8.24
N TYR A 112 16.37 2.48 7.53
CA TYR A 112 15.21 1.57 7.57
C TYR A 112 15.56 0.23 6.92
N ILE A 113 16.22 0.26 5.76
CA ILE A 113 16.66 -0.95 5.07
C ILE A 113 17.68 -1.73 5.92
N ALA A 114 18.58 -1.05 6.63
CA ALA A 114 19.51 -1.71 7.55
C ALA A 114 18.76 -2.50 8.64
N LYS A 115 17.69 -1.95 9.21
CA LYS A 115 16.85 -2.64 10.20
C LYS A 115 16.11 -3.84 9.57
N ILE A 116 15.52 -3.68 8.38
CA ILE A 116 14.86 -4.76 7.66
C ILE A 116 15.85 -5.89 7.39
N LYS A 117 17.05 -5.58 6.92
CA LYS A 117 18.11 -6.57 6.67
C LYS A 117 18.56 -7.27 7.95
N ALA A 118 18.76 -6.54 9.04
CA ALA A 118 19.15 -7.08 10.34
C ALA A 118 18.07 -7.99 10.95
N SER A 119 16.79 -7.75 10.69
CA SER A 119 15.69 -8.59 11.15
C SER A 119 15.63 -9.96 10.46
N GLY A 120 16.31 -10.13 9.34
CA GLY A 120 16.26 -11.33 8.52
C GLY A 120 14.90 -11.54 7.83
N ALA A 121 14.15 -10.46 7.58
CA ALA A 121 12.90 -10.54 6.85
C ALA A 121 13.14 -11.04 5.41
N ASP A 122 12.30 -11.98 4.98
CA ASP A 122 12.24 -12.47 3.60
C ASP A 122 11.19 -11.72 2.78
N THR A 123 10.29 -11.03 3.44
CA THR A 123 9.15 -10.34 2.85
C THR A 123 8.90 -9.00 3.53
N VAL A 124 8.59 -7.98 2.76
CA VAL A 124 8.18 -6.65 3.24
C VAL A 124 6.77 -6.35 2.74
N ILE A 125 5.89 -5.90 3.64
CA ILE A 125 4.57 -5.39 3.29
C ILE A 125 4.53 -3.90 3.60
N THR A 126 4.10 -3.10 2.63
CA THR A 126 4.07 -1.65 2.75
C THR A 126 2.88 -1.02 2.03
N GLY A 127 2.27 -0.03 2.66
CA GLY A 127 1.30 0.87 2.04
C GLY A 127 1.94 2.14 1.46
N ASN A 128 3.28 2.25 1.48
CA ASN A 128 3.96 3.44 0.98
C ASN A 128 3.57 3.74 -0.48
N TRP A 129 3.46 5.02 -0.77
CA TRP A 129 3.13 5.53 -2.10
C TRP A 129 4.00 6.75 -2.46
N GLY A 130 3.94 7.16 -3.73
CA GLY A 130 4.65 8.34 -4.23
C GLY A 130 6.17 8.20 -4.10
N GLN A 131 6.83 9.26 -3.64
CA GLN A 131 8.28 9.29 -3.48
C GLN A 131 8.78 8.27 -2.45
N ASP A 132 8.02 8.03 -1.38
CA ASP A 132 8.46 7.14 -0.30
C ASP A 132 8.65 5.69 -0.77
N ILE A 133 7.75 5.14 -1.59
CA ILE A 133 7.93 3.79 -2.12
C ILE A 133 9.11 3.71 -3.10
N ALA A 134 9.30 4.72 -3.94
CA ALA A 134 10.40 4.74 -4.90
C ALA A 134 11.76 4.81 -4.20
N LEU A 135 11.91 5.67 -3.20
CA LEU A 135 13.15 5.80 -2.41
C LEU A 135 13.40 4.56 -1.55
N LEU A 136 12.35 3.96 -0.97
CA LEU A 136 12.47 2.74 -0.19
C LEU A 136 12.98 1.58 -1.05
N LEU A 137 12.41 1.36 -2.24
CA LEU A 137 12.86 0.32 -3.17
C LEU A 137 14.27 0.58 -3.68
N LYS A 138 14.61 1.86 -3.97
CA LYS A 138 15.98 2.22 -4.36
C LYS A 138 16.97 1.87 -3.26
N ALA A 139 16.72 2.27 -2.01
CA ALA A 139 17.60 1.98 -0.89
C ALA A 139 17.74 0.46 -0.64
N ALA A 140 16.66 -0.31 -0.84
CA ALA A 140 16.70 -1.76 -0.75
C ALA A 140 17.64 -2.39 -1.79
N ALA A 141 17.56 -1.93 -3.03
CA ALA A 141 18.45 -2.38 -4.10
C ALA A 141 19.90 -1.99 -3.85
N ASP A 142 20.15 -0.74 -3.47
CA ASP A 142 21.51 -0.22 -3.16
C ASP A 142 22.16 -1.04 -2.02
N ALA A 143 21.37 -1.49 -1.04
CA ALA A 143 21.82 -2.34 0.07
C ALA A 143 21.88 -3.85 -0.28
N GLY A 144 21.47 -4.25 -1.48
CA GLY A 144 21.39 -5.65 -1.89
C GLY A 144 20.42 -6.48 -1.06
N LEU A 145 19.32 -5.88 -0.57
CA LEU A 145 18.29 -6.59 0.21
C LEU A 145 17.48 -7.53 -0.71
N GLN A 146 17.55 -8.82 -0.41
CA GLN A 146 16.85 -9.88 -1.16
C GLN A 146 15.53 -10.24 -0.45
N ALA A 147 14.55 -9.35 -0.49
CA ALA A 147 13.22 -9.61 0.04
C ALA A 147 12.16 -9.50 -1.05
N ASN A 148 11.03 -10.18 -0.87
CA ASN A 148 9.83 -9.96 -1.67
C ASN A 148 9.06 -8.77 -1.09
N TRP A 149 8.48 -7.96 -1.97
CA TRP A 149 7.75 -6.76 -1.60
C TRP A 149 6.29 -6.88 -2.00
N PHE A 150 5.40 -6.61 -1.06
CA PHE A 150 3.96 -6.54 -1.32
C PHE A 150 3.48 -5.14 -1.00
N SER A 151 2.81 -4.52 -1.96
CA SER A 151 2.49 -3.10 -1.92
C SER A 151 1.08 -2.84 -2.45
N TYR A 152 0.55 -1.65 -2.13
CA TYR A 152 -0.69 -1.13 -2.70
C TYR A 152 -0.45 -0.17 -3.86
N TYR A 153 0.77 0.37 -4.00
CA TYR A 153 1.06 1.50 -4.88
C TYR A 153 2.42 1.45 -5.57
N ALA A 154 3.13 0.33 -5.49
CA ALA A 154 4.41 0.20 -6.20
C ALA A 154 4.25 0.22 -7.73
N GLY A 155 3.08 -0.14 -8.25
CA GLY A 155 2.72 0.00 -9.66
C GLY A 155 2.31 1.41 -10.08
N GLY A 156 2.13 2.33 -9.12
CA GLY A 156 1.72 3.71 -9.36
C GLY A 156 2.82 4.62 -9.90
N ALA A 157 2.56 5.92 -9.88
CA ALA A 157 3.45 6.94 -10.47
C ALA A 157 4.90 6.83 -9.96
N GLY A 158 5.84 6.61 -10.89
CA GLY A 158 7.27 6.46 -10.62
C GLY A 158 7.71 5.06 -10.19
N GLY A 159 6.80 4.22 -9.70
CA GLY A 159 7.11 2.88 -9.20
C GLY A 159 7.69 1.94 -10.26
N PRO A 160 7.06 1.73 -11.41
CA PRO A 160 7.58 0.85 -12.46
C PRO A 160 8.98 1.24 -12.94
N THR A 161 9.23 2.55 -13.03
CA THR A 161 10.56 3.08 -13.38
C THR A 161 11.59 2.74 -12.30
N ALA A 162 11.25 2.94 -11.03
CA ALA A 162 12.12 2.59 -9.91
C ALA A 162 12.39 1.08 -9.87
N ILE A 163 11.37 0.23 -10.03
CA ILE A 163 11.50 -1.23 -10.07
C ILE A 163 12.45 -1.66 -11.20
N LYS A 164 12.30 -1.09 -12.40
CA LYS A 164 13.17 -1.38 -13.54
C LYS A 164 14.62 -0.96 -13.28
N GLN A 165 14.83 0.24 -12.75
CA GLN A 165 16.16 0.78 -12.48
C GLN A 165 16.90 0.07 -11.34
N THR A 166 16.17 -0.46 -10.39
CA THR A 166 16.73 -1.14 -9.21
C THR A 166 16.94 -2.64 -9.39
N GLY A 167 16.50 -3.22 -10.52
CA GLY A 167 16.59 -4.66 -10.75
C GLY A 167 15.67 -5.50 -9.85
N LEU A 168 14.67 -4.90 -9.21
CA LEU A 168 13.70 -5.59 -8.36
C LEU A 168 12.50 -6.17 -9.13
N ALA A 169 12.58 -6.23 -10.45
CA ALA A 169 11.56 -6.90 -11.28
C ALA A 169 11.38 -8.37 -10.83
N GLY A 170 10.12 -8.78 -10.66
CA GLY A 170 9.78 -10.11 -10.13
C GLY A 170 9.88 -10.25 -8.61
N LYS A 171 10.35 -9.21 -7.89
CA LYS A 171 10.39 -9.16 -6.42
C LYS A 171 9.34 -8.24 -5.82
N VAL A 172 8.79 -7.32 -6.62
CA VAL A 172 7.77 -6.36 -6.18
C VAL A 172 6.43 -6.79 -6.76
N HIS A 173 5.49 -7.01 -5.85
CA HIS A 173 4.11 -7.38 -6.14
C HIS A 173 3.19 -6.25 -5.71
N ASP A 174 2.38 -5.76 -6.61
CA ASP A 174 1.42 -4.71 -6.34
C ASP A 174 -0.01 -5.24 -6.47
N ILE A 175 -0.93 -4.74 -5.64
CA ILE A 175 -2.34 -5.08 -5.73
C ILE A 175 -3.10 -3.93 -6.40
N VAL A 176 -3.61 -4.20 -7.58
CA VAL A 176 -4.34 -3.23 -8.41
C VAL A 176 -5.69 -3.78 -8.83
N GLU A 177 -6.64 -2.90 -9.11
CA GLU A 177 -7.99 -3.25 -9.57
C GLU A 177 -8.02 -3.65 -11.04
N GLY A 178 -7.02 -3.25 -11.80
CA GLY A 178 -6.86 -3.59 -13.21
C GLY A 178 -5.47 -3.23 -13.71
N ASP A 179 -5.00 -4.01 -14.66
CA ASP A 179 -3.74 -3.76 -15.37
C ASP A 179 -4.06 -3.63 -16.87
N PRO A 180 -3.75 -2.49 -17.51
CA PRO A 180 -4.00 -2.28 -18.93
C PRO A 180 -3.33 -3.34 -19.82
N ASN A 181 -2.22 -3.94 -19.35
CA ASN A 181 -1.54 -4.98 -20.12
C ASN A 181 -2.24 -6.34 -20.06
N THR A 182 -3.17 -6.54 -19.13
CA THR A 182 -3.97 -7.76 -19.00
C THR A 182 -5.40 -7.59 -19.53
N ALA A 183 -5.80 -6.37 -19.86
CA ALA A 183 -7.11 -6.11 -20.46
C ALA A 183 -7.20 -6.70 -21.88
N PRO A 184 -8.36 -7.20 -22.32
CA PRO A 184 -8.57 -7.60 -23.69
C PRO A 184 -8.17 -6.50 -24.69
N GLU A 185 -7.57 -6.86 -25.82
CA GLU A 185 -7.02 -5.88 -26.78
C GLU A 185 -8.08 -4.84 -27.24
N ALA A 186 -9.34 -5.24 -27.32
CA ALA A 186 -10.45 -4.34 -27.62
C ALA A 186 -10.63 -3.22 -26.58
N ALA A 187 -10.46 -3.56 -25.28
CA ALA A 187 -10.58 -2.60 -24.18
C ALA A 187 -9.34 -1.73 -24.01
N GLN A 188 -8.20 -2.10 -24.60
CA GLN A 188 -6.98 -1.28 -24.56
C GLN A 188 -7.01 -0.13 -25.58
N LYS A 189 -7.95 -0.16 -26.54
CA LYS A 189 -8.06 0.81 -27.65
C LYS A 189 -9.09 1.92 -27.37
N GLU A 190 -9.88 1.82 -26.32
CA GLU A 190 -10.82 2.84 -25.84
C GLU A 190 -10.17 3.74 -24.79
#